data_5e1d278c1655d1ec7855ba5c7ecbfd27
#
_entry.id   5e1d278c1655d1ec7855ba5c7ecbfd27
#
_cell.length_a   1.000
_cell.length_b   1.000
_cell.length_c   1.000
_cell.angle_alpha   90.00
_cell.angle_beta   90.00
_cell.angle_gamma   90.00
#
_symmetry.space_group_name_H-M   'P 1'
#
loop_
_entity.id
_entity.type
_entity.pdbx_description
1 polymer ?
#
loop_
_entity_poly.entity_id
_entity_poly.type
_entity_poly.pdbx_seq_one_letter_code
_entity_poly.pdbx_strand_id
1 'polypeptide(L)'
;IYESKAKGSLVGVLNKTKTSMGERLLKRYIREPLINKDEIIKRQNSLESLINNNIARKELNNQLKKIYDFQRLTSKIAKGRANARDLISLKQTLSALPEIKKIIQPIDSVLIKEIYENLDDFDDLYELIHNSIVEEPPVTIREGNIINEGYSTELDYLKESIKSAKSWILNLENSEKERTGIKTLKVGYNKIFGYYIDVSKSQINNVPDEYIRKQTLVNNERYVTPELKEKESLVITAEAKINKLE
;
A
#
# COMPACT_ATOMS: atom_id res chain seq x y z
N ILE A 1 34.10 22.84 14.69
CA ILE A 1 32.65 22.47 14.59
C ILE A 1 32.39 22.21 13.11
N TYR A 2 32.54 20.96 12.69
CA TYR A 2 32.19 20.58 11.32
C TYR A 2 30.67 20.34 11.26
N GLU A 3 29.96 21.23 10.55
CA GLU A 3 28.57 21.00 10.19
C GLU A 3 28.48 19.72 9.41
N SER A 4 27.51 18.86 9.76
CA SER A 4 27.22 17.55 9.19
C SER A 4 26.70 17.57 7.72
N LYS A 5 26.91 18.68 7.00
CA LYS A 5 26.55 18.83 5.60
C LYS A 5 27.73 18.39 4.73
N ALA A 6 27.50 17.41 3.86
CA ALA A 6 28.48 16.88 2.90
C ALA A 6 29.06 17.92 1.92
N LYS A 7 28.58 19.18 1.95
CA LYS A 7 29.00 20.30 1.12
C LYS A 7 30.44 20.66 1.49
N GLY A 8 31.38 20.50 0.54
CA GLY A 8 32.82 20.75 0.75
C GLY A 8 33.65 19.51 1.10
N SER A 9 33.03 18.33 1.34
CA SER A 9 33.78 17.09 1.48
C SER A 9 33.99 16.41 0.11
N LEU A 10 34.99 15.51 0.01
CA LEU A 10 35.25 14.71 -1.19
C LEU A 10 34.01 13.95 -1.63
N VAL A 11 33.29 13.33 -0.69
CA VAL A 11 32.01 12.67 -0.97
C VAL A 11 30.99 13.64 -1.56
N GLY A 12 30.87 14.86 -1.01
CA GLY A 12 29.91 15.85 -1.48
C GLY A 12 30.18 16.33 -2.91
N VAL A 13 31.47 16.40 -3.30
CA VAL A 13 31.87 16.75 -4.67
C VAL A 13 31.61 15.59 -5.64
N LEU A 14 31.96 14.37 -5.27
CA LEU A 14 31.90 13.19 -6.12
C LEU A 14 30.49 12.59 -6.22
N ASN A 15 29.62 12.81 -5.23
CA ASN A 15 28.30 12.17 -5.19
C ASN A 15 27.36 12.70 -6.27
N LYS A 16 27.27 11.96 -7.37
CA LYS A 16 26.30 12.12 -8.45
C LYS A 16 25.39 10.88 -8.60
N THR A 17 25.42 10.01 -7.57
CA THR A 17 24.63 8.76 -7.56
C THR A 17 23.12 9.03 -7.67
N LYS A 18 22.38 8.08 -8.21
CA LYS A 18 20.93 8.18 -8.42
C LYS A 18 20.12 7.40 -7.39
N THR A 19 20.81 6.57 -6.59
CA THR A 19 20.18 5.72 -5.57
C THR A 19 20.88 5.86 -4.23
N SER A 20 20.17 5.68 -3.13
CA SER A 20 20.74 5.65 -1.78
C SER A 20 21.78 4.53 -1.61
N MET A 21 21.56 3.39 -2.28
CA MET A 21 22.51 2.26 -2.29
C MET A 21 23.80 2.65 -2.99
N GLY A 22 23.72 3.34 -4.13
CA GLY A 22 24.87 3.87 -4.86
C GLY A 22 25.67 4.87 -4.02
N GLU A 23 25.00 5.76 -3.28
CA GLU A 23 25.66 6.69 -2.37
C GLU A 23 26.41 5.97 -1.25
N ARG A 24 25.79 4.94 -0.66
CA ARG A 24 26.47 4.11 0.36
C ARG A 24 27.70 3.40 -0.22
N LEU A 25 27.57 2.86 -1.43
CA LEU A 25 28.68 2.19 -2.12
C LEU A 25 29.82 3.17 -2.44
N LEU A 26 29.50 4.38 -2.94
CA LEU A 26 30.51 5.42 -3.19
C LEU A 26 31.25 5.80 -1.90
N LYS A 27 30.54 6.01 -0.79
CA LYS A 27 31.14 6.29 0.53
C LYS A 27 32.07 5.16 0.96
N ARG A 28 31.67 3.90 0.73
CA ARG A 28 32.51 2.75 1.04
C ARG A 28 33.77 2.73 0.17
N TYR A 29 33.65 2.98 -1.13
CA TYR A 29 34.81 3.03 -2.04
C TYR A 29 35.85 4.10 -1.65
N ILE A 30 35.40 5.22 -1.09
CA ILE A 30 36.29 6.29 -0.63
C ILE A 30 36.98 5.91 0.69
N ARG A 31 36.28 5.23 1.59
CA ARG A 31 36.82 4.84 2.91
C ARG A 31 37.69 3.60 2.85
N GLU A 32 37.35 2.67 1.96
CA GLU A 32 37.95 1.35 1.82
C GLU A 32 38.40 1.17 0.36
N PRO A 33 39.47 1.88 -0.08
CA PRO A 33 39.95 1.78 -1.45
C PRO A 33 40.50 0.39 -1.74
N LEU A 34 40.34 -0.07 -2.99
CA LEU A 34 40.93 -1.31 -3.44
C LEU A 34 42.47 -1.22 -3.50
N ILE A 35 43.12 -2.34 -3.12
CA ILE A 35 44.57 -2.50 -3.20
C ILE A 35 44.94 -3.41 -4.37
N ASN A 36 44.06 -4.35 -4.74
CA ASN A 36 44.27 -5.27 -5.82
C ASN A 36 44.22 -4.54 -7.17
N LYS A 37 45.34 -4.62 -7.92
CA LYS A 37 45.53 -3.97 -9.21
C LYS A 37 44.49 -4.43 -10.25
N ASP A 38 44.20 -5.73 -10.32
CA ASP A 38 43.30 -6.26 -11.35
C ASP A 38 41.85 -5.82 -11.11
N GLU A 39 41.42 -5.77 -9.86
CA GLU A 39 40.10 -5.24 -9.48
C GLU A 39 39.98 -3.75 -9.74
N ILE A 40 41.06 -2.98 -9.56
CA ILE A 40 41.07 -1.54 -9.91
C ILE A 40 40.92 -1.37 -11.41
N ILE A 41 41.70 -2.09 -12.21
CA ILE A 41 41.65 -2.06 -13.69
C ILE A 41 40.28 -2.47 -14.18
N LYS A 42 39.69 -3.52 -13.61
CA LYS A 42 38.36 -4.01 -13.94
C LYS A 42 37.30 -2.92 -13.75
N ARG A 43 37.34 -2.16 -12.65
CA ARG A 43 36.46 -1.00 -12.42
C ARG A 43 36.72 0.16 -13.39
N GLN A 44 37.98 0.47 -13.68
CA GLN A 44 38.34 1.53 -14.64
C GLN A 44 37.84 1.22 -16.03
N ASN A 45 38.04 0.00 -16.54
CA ASN A 45 37.54 -0.44 -17.84
C ASN A 45 36.01 -0.34 -17.94
N SER A 46 35.29 -0.68 -16.86
CA SER A 46 33.83 -0.54 -16.82
C SER A 46 33.39 0.91 -16.89
N LEU A 47 34.10 1.79 -16.19
CA LEU A 47 33.85 3.22 -16.21
C LEU A 47 34.12 3.80 -17.61
N GLU A 48 35.21 3.39 -18.25
CA GLU A 48 35.56 3.80 -19.62
C GLU A 48 34.50 3.37 -20.62
N SER A 49 34.02 2.11 -20.55
CA SER A 49 32.95 1.60 -21.40
C SER A 49 31.66 2.41 -21.26
N LEU A 50 31.29 2.81 -20.03
CA LEU A 50 30.13 3.66 -19.78
C LEU A 50 30.33 5.12 -20.20
N ILE A 51 31.56 5.66 -20.12
CA ILE A 51 31.88 7.01 -20.59
C ILE A 51 31.74 7.08 -22.11
N ASN A 52 32.26 6.06 -22.80
CA ASN A 52 32.22 5.98 -24.24
C ASN A 52 30.82 5.70 -24.82
N ASN A 53 29.93 5.12 -24.01
CA ASN A 53 28.53 4.87 -24.38
C ASN A 53 27.58 5.87 -23.69
N ASN A 54 27.51 7.06 -24.25
CA ASN A 54 26.72 8.16 -23.68
C ASN A 54 25.20 7.88 -23.65
N ILE A 55 24.70 7.10 -24.64
CA ILE A 55 23.27 6.75 -24.72
C ILE A 55 22.93 5.80 -23.58
N ALA A 56 23.62 4.68 -23.47
CA ALA A 56 23.39 3.70 -22.40
C ALA A 56 23.54 4.33 -21.01
N ARG A 57 24.54 5.22 -20.84
CA ARG A 57 24.74 5.93 -19.57
C ARG A 57 23.54 6.83 -19.20
N LYS A 58 22.94 7.54 -20.16
CA LYS A 58 21.76 8.38 -19.93
C LYS A 58 20.53 7.53 -19.59
N GLU A 59 20.30 6.47 -20.34
CA GLU A 59 19.19 5.53 -20.13
C GLU A 59 19.31 4.85 -18.77
N LEU A 60 20.49 4.33 -18.45
CA LEU A 60 20.77 3.72 -17.15
C LEU A 60 20.51 4.71 -15.98
N ASN A 61 20.97 5.96 -16.13
CA ASN A 61 20.68 7.00 -15.12
C ASN A 61 19.18 7.25 -14.94
N ASN A 62 18.38 7.16 -15.99
CA ASN A 62 16.93 7.34 -15.91
C ASN A 62 16.25 6.14 -15.24
N GLN A 63 16.66 4.93 -15.51
CA GLN A 63 16.13 3.74 -14.85
C GLN A 63 16.54 3.71 -13.36
N LEU A 64 17.80 4.03 -13.05
CA LEU A 64 18.28 4.07 -11.66
C LEU A 64 17.51 5.05 -10.76
N LYS A 65 16.92 6.12 -11.32
CA LYS A 65 16.05 7.04 -10.56
C LYS A 65 14.76 6.38 -10.06
N LYS A 66 14.32 5.30 -10.71
CA LYS A 66 13.11 4.55 -10.33
C LYS A 66 13.39 3.50 -9.24
N ILE A 67 14.67 3.25 -8.95
CA ILE A 67 15.10 2.27 -7.96
C ILE A 67 15.02 2.86 -6.56
N TYR A 68 14.17 2.30 -5.73
CA TYR A 68 14.10 2.59 -4.30
C TYR A 68 15.23 1.91 -3.53
N ASP A 69 15.35 2.21 -2.26
CA ASP A 69 16.36 1.57 -1.40
C ASP A 69 16.02 0.11 -1.11
N PHE A 70 16.38 -0.77 -2.04
CA PHE A 70 16.09 -2.19 -2.00
C PHE A 70 16.58 -2.86 -0.70
N GLN A 71 17.79 -2.53 -0.23
CA GLN A 71 18.33 -3.06 1.02
C GLN A 71 17.48 -2.69 2.24
N ARG A 72 16.94 -1.47 2.25
CA ARG A 72 16.07 -1.01 3.32
C ARG A 72 14.70 -1.68 3.24
N LEU A 73 14.15 -1.82 2.04
CA LEU A 73 12.87 -2.50 1.82
C LEU A 73 12.94 -3.97 2.24
N THR A 74 13.93 -4.71 1.78
CA THR A 74 14.12 -6.12 2.16
C THR A 74 14.36 -6.30 3.66
N SER A 75 15.11 -5.38 4.29
CA SER A 75 15.30 -5.40 5.74
C SER A 75 13.99 -5.14 6.52
N LYS A 76 13.10 -4.28 6.02
CA LYS A 76 11.78 -4.05 6.62
C LYS A 76 10.89 -5.31 6.48
N ILE A 77 10.89 -5.91 5.30
CA ILE A 77 10.13 -7.15 5.02
C ILE A 77 10.60 -8.28 5.94
N ALA A 78 11.90 -8.53 6.00
CA ALA A 78 12.49 -9.58 6.85
C ALA A 78 12.18 -9.40 8.35
N LYS A 79 11.96 -8.16 8.79
CA LYS A 79 11.58 -7.82 10.17
C LYS A 79 10.06 -7.77 10.41
N GLY A 80 9.23 -8.07 9.41
CA GLY A 80 7.78 -7.96 9.50
C GLY A 80 7.27 -6.52 9.75
N ARG A 81 8.02 -5.50 9.28
CA ARG A 81 7.71 -4.07 9.49
C ARG A 81 7.35 -3.34 8.20
N ALA A 82 7.32 -4.05 7.09
CA ALA A 82 6.91 -3.49 5.81
C ALA A 82 5.39 -3.27 5.80
N ASN A 83 4.96 -2.21 5.14
CA ASN A 83 3.56 -1.95 4.83
C ASN A 83 3.32 -2.11 3.31
N ALA A 84 2.06 -2.01 2.89
CA ALA A 84 1.70 -2.16 1.49
C ALA A 84 2.41 -1.16 0.57
N ARG A 85 2.65 0.07 0.99
CA ARG A 85 3.41 1.07 0.22
C ARG A 85 4.88 0.70 0.06
N ASP A 86 5.48 0.04 1.05
CA ASP A 86 6.83 -0.50 0.92
C ASP A 86 6.88 -1.60 -0.17
N LEU A 87 5.84 -2.44 -0.26
CA LEU A 87 5.71 -3.46 -1.32
C LEU A 87 5.49 -2.83 -2.71
N ILE A 88 4.70 -1.77 -2.83
CA ILE A 88 4.58 -1.02 -4.09
C ILE A 88 5.92 -0.38 -4.50
N SER A 89 6.68 0.17 -3.54
CA SER A 89 8.03 0.68 -3.83
C SER A 89 8.98 -0.43 -4.28
N LEU A 90 8.82 -1.64 -3.74
CA LEU A 90 9.54 -2.83 -4.20
C LEU A 90 9.12 -3.20 -5.62
N LYS A 91 7.83 -3.31 -5.91
CA LYS A 91 7.28 -3.56 -7.27
C LYS A 91 7.86 -2.58 -8.30
N GLN A 92 7.85 -1.29 -7.99
CA GLN A 92 8.42 -0.26 -8.87
C GLN A 92 9.93 -0.45 -9.09
N THR A 93 10.66 -0.88 -8.07
CA THR A 93 12.08 -1.22 -8.20
C THR A 93 12.27 -2.41 -9.13
N LEU A 94 11.51 -3.49 -8.93
CA LEU A 94 11.57 -4.70 -9.75
C LEU A 94 11.22 -4.41 -11.22
N SER A 95 10.22 -3.58 -11.49
CA SER A 95 9.81 -3.21 -12.86
C SER A 95 10.90 -2.52 -13.68
N ALA A 96 11.90 -1.94 -13.04
CA ALA A 96 13.01 -1.30 -13.72
C ALA A 96 14.17 -2.25 -14.08
N LEU A 97 14.22 -3.45 -13.47
CA LEU A 97 15.35 -4.38 -13.66
C LEU A 97 15.47 -4.92 -15.08
N PRO A 98 14.40 -5.35 -15.78
CA PRO A 98 14.50 -5.82 -17.16
C PRO A 98 15.09 -4.78 -18.12
N GLU A 99 14.69 -3.51 -17.98
CA GLU A 99 15.24 -2.43 -18.80
C GLU A 99 16.70 -2.13 -18.46
N ILE A 100 17.08 -2.17 -17.18
CA ILE A 100 18.48 -2.04 -16.77
C ILE A 100 19.31 -3.17 -17.40
N LYS A 101 18.81 -4.39 -17.36
CA LYS A 101 19.46 -5.58 -17.92
C LYS A 101 19.67 -5.46 -19.43
N LYS A 102 18.66 -5.01 -20.18
CA LYS A 102 18.77 -4.70 -21.62
C LYS A 102 19.81 -3.63 -21.93
N ILE A 103 19.88 -2.57 -21.12
CA ILE A 103 20.84 -1.47 -21.33
C ILE A 103 22.27 -1.93 -21.11
N ILE A 104 22.52 -2.77 -20.08
CA ILE A 104 23.88 -3.20 -19.75
C ILE A 104 24.37 -4.38 -20.59
N GLN A 105 23.47 -5.17 -21.16
CA GLN A 105 23.79 -6.38 -21.94
C GLN A 105 24.81 -6.12 -23.08
N PRO A 106 24.70 -5.08 -23.92
CA PRO A 106 25.62 -4.84 -25.04
C PRO A 106 26.95 -4.19 -24.62
N ILE A 107 27.14 -3.86 -23.32
CA ILE A 107 28.31 -3.15 -22.85
C ILE A 107 29.48 -4.13 -22.68
N ASP A 108 30.55 -3.93 -23.44
CA ASP A 108 31.73 -4.76 -23.37
C ASP A 108 32.63 -4.38 -22.19
N SER A 109 32.36 -5.03 -21.05
CA SER A 109 33.13 -4.89 -19.81
C SER A 109 32.96 -6.12 -18.94
N VAL A 110 34.06 -6.66 -18.42
CA VAL A 110 34.03 -7.86 -17.55
C VAL A 110 33.12 -7.65 -16.34
N LEU A 111 33.26 -6.52 -15.64
CA LEU A 111 32.43 -6.24 -14.45
C LEU A 111 30.95 -6.08 -14.79
N ILE A 112 30.64 -5.45 -15.93
CA ILE A 112 29.24 -5.24 -16.34
C ILE A 112 28.61 -6.56 -16.75
N LYS A 113 29.37 -7.44 -17.44
CA LYS A 113 28.92 -8.81 -17.76
C LYS A 113 28.61 -9.62 -16.50
N GLU A 114 29.49 -9.57 -15.48
CA GLU A 114 29.25 -10.21 -14.20
C GLU A 114 27.99 -9.67 -13.50
N ILE A 115 27.77 -8.37 -13.56
CA ILE A 115 26.53 -7.76 -13.02
C ILE A 115 25.33 -8.27 -13.79
N TYR A 116 25.38 -8.30 -15.12
CA TYR A 116 24.31 -8.80 -15.98
C TYR A 116 23.94 -10.26 -15.68
N GLU A 117 24.92 -11.12 -15.54
CA GLU A 117 24.73 -12.55 -15.25
C GLU A 117 24.15 -12.82 -13.86
N ASN A 118 24.48 -11.97 -12.88
CA ASN A 118 24.00 -12.10 -11.50
C ASN A 118 22.75 -11.27 -11.20
N LEU A 119 22.23 -10.49 -12.18
CA LEU A 119 21.02 -9.70 -12.01
C LEU A 119 19.81 -10.55 -12.38
N ASP A 120 19.00 -10.91 -11.41
CA ASP A 120 17.70 -11.55 -11.61
C ASP A 120 16.64 -10.50 -11.92
N ASP A 121 15.63 -10.85 -12.73
CA ASP A 121 14.52 -9.99 -13.09
C ASP A 121 13.40 -10.01 -12.02
N PHE A 122 13.33 -11.08 -11.21
CA PHE A 122 12.32 -11.29 -10.16
C PHE A 122 10.87 -11.15 -10.64
N ASP A 123 10.58 -11.68 -11.84
CA ASP A 123 9.27 -11.54 -12.48
C ASP A 123 8.15 -12.15 -11.63
N ASP A 124 8.41 -13.30 -10.98
CA ASP A 124 7.47 -13.98 -10.09
C ASP A 124 7.08 -13.09 -8.89
N LEU A 125 8.05 -12.41 -8.29
CA LEU A 125 7.83 -11.51 -7.17
C LEU A 125 7.11 -10.22 -7.63
N TYR A 126 7.48 -9.69 -8.80
CA TYR A 126 6.78 -8.55 -9.40
C TYR A 126 5.31 -8.88 -9.62
N GLU A 127 5.00 -10.00 -10.28
CA GLU A 127 3.64 -10.45 -10.56
C GLU A 127 2.84 -10.71 -9.27
N LEU A 128 3.46 -11.33 -8.27
CA LEU A 128 2.81 -11.54 -6.97
C LEU A 128 2.34 -10.23 -6.36
N ILE A 129 3.19 -9.22 -6.30
CA ILE A 129 2.84 -7.92 -5.71
C ILE A 129 1.84 -7.18 -6.61
N HIS A 130 2.02 -7.23 -7.93
CA HIS A 130 1.16 -6.57 -8.90
C HIS A 130 -0.28 -7.08 -8.83
N ASN A 131 -0.45 -8.40 -8.73
CA ASN A 131 -1.76 -9.02 -8.68
C ASN A 131 -2.43 -8.90 -7.31
N SER A 132 -1.65 -8.89 -6.22
CA SER A 132 -2.21 -8.92 -4.87
C SER A 132 -2.50 -7.55 -4.28
N ILE A 133 -1.68 -6.52 -4.54
CA ILE A 133 -1.73 -5.23 -3.85
C ILE A 133 -2.26 -4.13 -4.78
N VAL A 134 -3.18 -3.31 -4.27
CA VAL A 134 -3.69 -2.13 -5.00
C VAL A 134 -2.57 -1.14 -5.31
N GLU A 135 -2.70 -0.38 -6.42
CA GLU A 135 -1.67 0.58 -6.86
C GLU A 135 -1.40 1.69 -5.83
N GLU A 136 -2.44 2.18 -5.16
CA GLU A 136 -2.35 3.24 -4.17
C GLU A 136 -2.88 2.78 -2.81
N PRO A 137 -2.12 1.92 -2.09
CA PRO A 137 -2.59 1.42 -0.82
C PRO A 137 -2.58 2.51 0.25
N PRO A 138 -3.45 2.41 1.25
CA PRO A 138 -3.48 3.32 2.39
C PRO A 138 -2.16 3.25 3.19
N VAL A 139 -1.97 4.21 4.09
CA VAL A 139 -0.76 4.25 4.93
C VAL A 139 -0.77 3.14 5.97
N THR A 140 -1.95 2.83 6.51
CA THR A 140 -2.11 1.86 7.59
C THR A 140 -3.04 0.72 7.18
N ILE A 141 -2.76 -0.49 7.66
CA ILE A 141 -3.60 -1.67 7.45
C ILE A 141 -5.03 -1.45 7.97
N ARG A 142 -5.20 -0.62 9.01
CA ARG A 142 -6.51 -0.35 9.62
C ARG A 142 -7.50 0.36 8.68
N GLU A 143 -7.01 1.02 7.65
CA GLU A 143 -7.84 1.69 6.65
C GLU A 143 -8.48 0.70 5.67
N GLY A 144 -7.92 -0.53 5.57
CA GLY A 144 -8.39 -1.57 4.66
C GLY A 144 -8.13 -1.25 3.18
N ASN A 145 -8.69 -2.08 2.28
CA ASN A 145 -8.54 -1.93 0.83
C ASN A 145 -7.08 -2.00 0.33
N ILE A 146 -6.32 -2.92 0.88
CA ILE A 146 -4.93 -3.17 0.51
C ILE A 146 -4.84 -4.18 -0.63
N ILE A 147 -5.70 -5.19 -0.60
CA ILE A 147 -5.70 -6.30 -1.54
C ILE A 147 -6.61 -6.00 -2.74
N ASN A 148 -6.10 -6.29 -3.95
CA ASN A 148 -6.84 -6.15 -5.19
C ASN A 148 -8.12 -7.00 -5.20
N GLU A 149 -9.17 -6.47 -5.81
CA GLU A 149 -10.38 -7.23 -6.13
C GLU A 149 -10.05 -8.38 -7.08
N GLY A 150 -10.62 -9.54 -6.83
CA GLY A 150 -10.35 -10.78 -7.59
C GLY A 150 -9.16 -11.59 -7.09
N TYR A 151 -8.32 -11.06 -6.18
CA TYR A 151 -7.19 -11.81 -5.63
C TYR A 151 -7.60 -12.85 -4.59
N SER A 152 -8.59 -12.54 -3.76
CA SER A 152 -9.12 -13.44 -2.73
C SER A 152 -10.66 -13.48 -2.78
N THR A 153 -11.21 -14.61 -3.17
CA THR A 153 -12.66 -14.81 -3.22
C THR A 153 -13.34 -14.61 -1.87
N GLU A 154 -12.68 -15.00 -0.79
CA GLU A 154 -13.19 -14.79 0.58
C GLU A 154 -13.25 -13.31 0.93
N LEU A 155 -12.22 -12.56 0.59
CA LEU A 155 -12.15 -11.13 0.86
C LEU A 155 -13.21 -10.36 0.04
N ASP A 156 -13.35 -10.71 -1.23
CA ASP A 156 -14.34 -10.10 -2.12
C ASP A 156 -15.77 -10.38 -1.63
N TYR A 157 -16.05 -11.62 -1.21
CA TYR A 157 -17.34 -11.98 -0.62
C TYR A 157 -17.65 -11.16 0.65
N LEU A 158 -16.67 -10.99 1.53
CA LEU A 158 -16.84 -10.17 2.74
C LEU A 158 -17.09 -8.69 2.40
N LYS A 159 -16.34 -8.15 1.45
CA LYS A 159 -16.51 -6.76 0.98
C LYS A 159 -17.90 -6.54 0.37
N GLU A 160 -18.38 -7.46 -0.47
CA GLU A 160 -19.70 -7.38 -1.07
C GLU A 160 -20.84 -7.56 -0.03
N SER A 161 -20.63 -8.44 0.97
CA SER A 161 -21.58 -8.61 2.08
C SER A 161 -21.74 -7.33 2.90
N ILE A 162 -20.64 -6.61 3.18
CA ILE A 162 -20.68 -5.31 3.84
C ILE A 162 -21.41 -4.28 2.99
N LYS A 163 -21.09 -4.20 1.70
CA LYS A 163 -21.72 -3.26 0.77
C LYS A 163 -23.23 -3.48 0.68
N SER A 164 -23.65 -4.73 0.56
CA SER A 164 -25.07 -5.12 0.56
C SER A 164 -25.76 -4.73 1.88
N ALA A 165 -25.16 -5.04 3.03
CA ALA A 165 -25.73 -4.70 4.33
C ALA A 165 -25.81 -3.19 4.55
N LYS A 166 -24.78 -2.42 4.17
CA LYS A 166 -24.80 -0.95 4.24
C LYS A 166 -25.85 -0.35 3.30
N SER A 167 -26.01 -0.87 2.09
CA SER A 167 -27.06 -0.43 1.15
C SER A 167 -28.45 -0.70 1.70
N TRP A 168 -28.65 -1.86 2.31
CA TRP A 168 -29.92 -2.19 2.98
C TRP A 168 -30.23 -1.20 4.11
N ILE A 169 -29.25 -0.90 4.98
CA ILE A 169 -29.41 0.08 6.09
C ILE A 169 -29.75 1.48 5.55
N LEU A 170 -29.12 1.91 4.46
CA LEU A 170 -29.40 3.20 3.83
C LEU A 170 -30.84 3.27 3.28
N ASN A 171 -31.35 2.18 2.74
CA ASN A 171 -32.72 2.13 2.21
C ASN A 171 -33.77 1.90 3.29
N LEU A 172 -33.39 1.43 4.47
CA LEU A 172 -34.29 1.11 5.58
C LEU A 172 -35.17 2.30 5.97
N GLU A 173 -34.63 3.52 5.97
CA GLU A 173 -35.39 4.70 6.32
C GLU A 173 -36.62 4.89 5.41
N ASN A 174 -36.45 4.74 4.10
CA ASN A 174 -37.53 4.92 3.14
C ASN A 174 -38.54 3.77 3.21
N SER A 175 -38.06 2.53 3.24
CA SER A 175 -38.92 1.35 3.34
C SER A 175 -39.76 1.35 4.62
N GLU A 176 -39.16 1.74 5.75
CA GLU A 176 -39.90 1.81 7.01
C GLU A 176 -40.86 2.99 7.08
N LYS A 177 -40.56 4.12 6.44
CA LYS A 177 -41.54 5.23 6.28
C LYS A 177 -42.77 4.80 5.48
N GLU A 178 -42.55 4.06 4.39
CA GLU A 178 -43.64 3.55 3.56
C GLU A 178 -44.46 2.49 4.30
N ARG A 179 -43.79 1.54 4.97
CA ARG A 179 -44.42 0.44 5.67
C ARG A 179 -45.23 0.89 6.89
N THR A 180 -44.69 1.82 7.69
CA THR A 180 -45.30 2.24 8.96
C THR A 180 -46.15 3.47 8.84
N GLY A 181 -46.05 4.25 7.74
CA GLY A 181 -46.68 5.55 7.58
C GLY A 181 -46.07 6.68 8.43
N ILE A 182 -45.00 6.42 9.16
CA ILE A 182 -44.31 7.37 10.05
C ILE A 182 -43.40 8.27 9.23
N LYS A 183 -43.89 9.37 8.70
CA LYS A 183 -43.13 10.30 7.84
C LYS A 183 -41.89 10.92 8.50
N THR A 184 -41.88 11.03 9.83
CA THR A 184 -40.79 11.63 10.61
C THR A 184 -39.71 10.64 11.03
N LEU A 185 -39.87 9.34 10.69
CA LEU A 185 -38.90 8.30 10.98
C LEU A 185 -37.55 8.62 10.33
N LYS A 186 -36.48 8.43 11.08
CA LYS A 186 -35.09 8.56 10.62
C LYS A 186 -34.26 7.39 11.07
N VAL A 187 -33.36 6.92 10.23
CA VAL A 187 -32.34 5.95 10.61
C VAL A 187 -31.05 6.71 10.96
N GLY A 188 -30.49 6.43 12.13
CA GLY A 188 -29.29 7.08 12.62
C GLY A 188 -28.27 6.07 13.17
N TYR A 189 -27.04 6.55 13.40
CA TYR A 189 -25.97 5.77 14.01
C TYR A 189 -25.43 6.45 15.26
N ASN A 190 -25.18 5.65 16.30
CA ASN A 190 -24.57 6.12 17.53
C ASN A 190 -23.42 5.16 17.91
N LYS A 191 -22.27 5.69 18.33
CA LYS A 191 -21.09 4.89 18.68
C LYS A 191 -21.32 3.88 19.81
N ILE A 192 -22.30 4.15 20.70
CA ILE A 192 -22.59 3.30 21.86
C ILE A 192 -23.64 2.23 21.51
N PHE A 193 -24.71 2.62 20.80
CA PHE A 193 -25.85 1.74 20.53
C PHE A 193 -25.90 1.17 19.12
N GLY A 194 -25.02 1.66 18.22
CA GLY A 194 -25.01 1.31 16.81
C GLY A 194 -26.11 2.00 16.01
N TYR A 195 -26.64 1.31 15.00
CA TYR A 195 -27.75 1.82 14.19
C TYR A 195 -29.07 1.78 14.98
N TYR A 196 -29.90 2.81 14.79
CA TYR A 196 -31.22 2.94 15.43
C TYR A 196 -32.22 3.62 14.49
N ILE A 197 -33.51 3.39 14.77
CA ILE A 197 -34.63 4.06 14.15
C ILE A 197 -35.14 5.11 15.14
N ASP A 198 -35.15 6.36 14.73
CA ASP A 198 -35.60 7.52 15.55
C ASP A 198 -37.02 7.90 15.16
N VAL A 199 -37.93 7.86 16.12
CA VAL A 199 -39.35 8.18 15.93
C VAL A 199 -39.77 9.31 16.87
N SER A 200 -40.45 10.33 16.35
CA SER A 200 -40.97 11.42 17.18
C SER A 200 -42.05 10.94 18.14
N LYS A 201 -42.13 11.52 19.34
CA LYS A 201 -43.14 11.15 20.36
C LYS A 201 -44.57 11.28 19.87
N SER A 202 -44.84 12.18 18.93
CA SER A 202 -46.15 12.33 18.31
C SER A 202 -46.63 11.16 17.47
N GLN A 203 -45.71 10.24 17.08
CA GLN A 203 -45.99 9.11 16.21
C GLN A 203 -45.76 7.72 16.88
N ILE A 204 -45.56 7.71 18.21
CA ILE A 204 -45.29 6.49 18.96
C ILE A 204 -46.37 5.44 18.81
N ASN A 205 -47.64 5.87 18.72
CA ASN A 205 -48.77 4.95 18.58
C ASN A 205 -48.78 4.21 17.23
N ASN A 206 -47.99 4.63 16.27
CA ASN A 206 -47.84 3.99 14.95
C ASN A 206 -46.60 3.09 14.85
N VAL A 207 -45.84 3.00 15.95
CA VAL A 207 -44.65 2.16 15.99
C VAL A 207 -45.07 0.69 16.01
N PRO A 208 -44.54 -0.15 15.12
CA PRO A 208 -44.84 -1.59 15.12
C PRO A 208 -44.36 -2.30 16.38
N ASP A 209 -45.05 -3.36 16.79
CA ASP A 209 -44.76 -4.13 18.01
C ASP A 209 -43.36 -4.79 17.99
N GLU A 210 -42.84 -5.10 16.80
CA GLU A 210 -41.49 -5.68 16.64
C GLU A 210 -40.33 -4.69 16.89
N TYR A 211 -40.63 -3.39 17.01
CA TYR A 211 -39.61 -2.39 17.34
C TYR A 211 -39.22 -2.47 18.82
N ILE A 212 -37.96 -2.72 19.09
CA ILE A 212 -37.44 -2.81 20.43
C ILE A 212 -36.91 -1.43 20.86
N ARG A 213 -37.57 -0.81 21.83
CA ARG A 213 -37.14 0.48 22.35
C ARG A 213 -35.79 0.38 23.08
N LYS A 214 -34.84 1.22 22.71
CA LYS A 214 -33.49 1.31 23.29
C LYS A 214 -33.27 2.58 24.11
N GLN A 215 -33.87 3.71 23.71
CA GLN A 215 -33.64 4.98 24.37
C GLN A 215 -34.86 5.89 24.22
N THR A 216 -35.23 6.58 25.30
CA THR A 216 -36.22 7.65 25.29
C THR A 216 -35.52 9.00 25.45
N LEU A 217 -35.76 9.92 24.52
CA LEU A 217 -35.28 11.29 24.53
C LEU A 217 -36.42 12.27 24.82
N VAL A 218 -36.11 13.55 24.90
CA VAL A 218 -37.15 14.58 25.20
C VAL A 218 -38.26 14.57 24.16
N ASN A 219 -37.91 14.53 22.86
CA ASN A 219 -38.85 14.65 21.76
C ASN A 219 -39.04 13.40 20.92
N ASN A 220 -38.17 12.42 21.05
CA ASN A 220 -38.10 11.22 20.21
C ASN A 220 -37.90 9.98 21.06
N GLU A 221 -38.16 8.82 20.48
CA GLU A 221 -37.74 7.51 20.97
C GLU A 221 -36.92 6.78 19.93
N ARG A 222 -35.91 6.05 20.39
CA ARG A 222 -35.00 5.27 19.54
C ARG A 222 -35.28 3.78 19.65
N TYR A 223 -35.43 3.16 18.53
CA TYR A 223 -35.76 1.77 18.39
C TYR A 223 -34.72 1.01 17.60
N VAL A 224 -34.70 -0.30 17.73
CA VAL A 224 -33.98 -1.22 16.89
C VAL A 224 -34.90 -2.35 16.46
N THR A 225 -34.65 -2.92 15.31
CA THR A 225 -35.31 -4.16 14.89
C THR A 225 -34.32 -5.33 14.92
N PRO A 226 -34.78 -6.58 15.07
CA PRO A 226 -33.91 -7.76 14.99
C PRO A 226 -33.10 -7.77 13.68
N GLU A 227 -33.74 -7.44 12.55
CA GLU A 227 -33.10 -7.40 11.24
C GLU A 227 -32.00 -6.33 11.15
N LEU A 228 -32.25 -5.10 11.65
CA LEU A 228 -31.24 -4.06 11.72
C LEU A 228 -30.02 -4.49 12.54
N LYS A 229 -30.24 -5.20 13.65
CA LYS A 229 -29.16 -5.72 14.49
C LYS A 229 -28.38 -6.86 13.83
N GLU A 230 -29.05 -7.70 13.07
CA GLU A 230 -28.39 -8.74 12.27
C GLU A 230 -27.47 -8.14 11.20
N LYS A 231 -27.96 -7.15 10.41
CA LYS A 231 -27.16 -6.46 9.40
C LYS A 231 -25.99 -5.70 10.02
N GLU A 232 -26.19 -5.05 11.15
CA GLU A 232 -25.11 -4.38 11.90
C GLU A 232 -24.02 -5.37 12.35
N SER A 233 -24.44 -6.50 12.95
CA SER A 233 -23.52 -7.55 13.41
C SER A 233 -22.72 -8.15 12.24
N LEU A 234 -23.36 -8.33 11.10
CA LEU A 234 -22.72 -8.80 9.87
C LEU A 234 -21.61 -7.81 9.43
N VAL A 235 -21.91 -6.51 9.39
CA VAL A 235 -20.91 -5.48 9.02
C VAL A 235 -19.72 -5.51 9.97
N ILE A 236 -19.96 -5.47 11.29
CA ILE A 236 -18.89 -5.46 12.30
C ILE A 236 -18.03 -6.72 12.21
N THR A 237 -18.67 -7.89 12.09
CA THR A 237 -17.96 -9.18 12.01
C THR A 237 -17.15 -9.28 10.72
N ALA A 238 -17.72 -8.85 9.59
CA ALA A 238 -17.03 -8.87 8.31
C ALA A 238 -15.86 -7.88 8.27
N GLU A 239 -16.01 -6.66 8.80
CA GLU A 239 -14.91 -5.68 8.91
C GLU A 239 -13.75 -6.23 9.76
N ALA A 240 -14.05 -6.91 10.88
CA ALA A 240 -13.03 -7.54 11.70
C ALA A 240 -12.30 -8.69 10.99
N LYS A 241 -13.02 -9.48 10.17
CA LYS A 241 -12.42 -10.54 9.35
C LYS A 241 -11.57 -9.99 8.22
N ILE A 242 -12.04 -8.96 7.51
CA ILE A 242 -11.28 -8.28 6.46
C ILE A 242 -9.94 -7.78 7.01
N ASN A 243 -9.96 -7.03 8.13
CA ASN A 243 -8.73 -6.52 8.75
C ASN A 243 -7.73 -7.62 9.16
N LYS A 244 -8.21 -8.84 9.37
CA LYS A 244 -7.35 -9.98 9.70
C LYS A 244 -6.81 -10.68 8.44
N LEU A 245 -7.55 -10.65 7.34
CA LEU A 245 -7.16 -11.26 6.07
C LEU A 245 -6.21 -10.36 5.26
N GLU A 246 -6.36 -9.04 5.35
CA GLU A 246 -5.44 -8.05 4.77
C GLU A 246 -4.17 -7.89 5.62
#